data_673c193921e271d88cf81d8c0094d7e7
#
_entry.id   673c193921e271d88cf81d8c0094d7e7
#
_cell.length_a   1.000
_cell.length_b   1.000
_cell.length_c   1.000
_cell.angle_alpha   90.00
_cell.angle_beta   90.00
_cell.angle_gamma   90.00
#
_symmetry.space_group_name_H-M   'P 1'
#
loop_
_entity.id
_entity.type
_entity.pdbx_description
1 polymer ?
#
loop_
_entity_poly.entity_id
_entity_poly.type
_entity_poly.pdbx_seq_one_letter_code
_entity_poly.pdbx_strand_id
1 'polypeptide(L)'
;MIGQGVTNRFQDMKTRSKLLLSFGLVSFIIMIMASVGVFTLRQLSAQSQTVYVEYTVPLAEFAQMGTALTKHHQILLDVASATKQSDFAQEVTKLAPLKAEIDKAVNNYKSTNLRVSRSGRDEMKDLTLFEPALKRYFHEADGALSAMADSFDRNTLTAAQAEQMRALGVLALTVNLTPAFENVVKRHNEQISSIEAVAKDLNEDAQSLAANGTFILVAGGLGAVALGLFVGYLFATFLSRNITHIANVATQAAGGNLQARAKIESHDELGQMATAFNSMLDRITALVSTEEERDLMQKRLMQFLVLVSEVGKGDLTRRGEVTADMFGNLADGFNLMIARFGQLLKQVREAADRVNKSAGTLRDSAGQMSGTARAQAEESVRTLGAVEQLAAGMRQVATTAGASSDSAK
;
A
#
# COMPACT_ATOMS: atom_id res chain seq x y z
N MET A 1 -3.85 -31.42 -27.61
CA MET A 1 -5.29 -31.54 -28.00
C MET A 1 -6.21 -30.49 -27.35
N ILE A 2 -5.91 -29.92 -26.18
CA ILE A 2 -6.77 -28.90 -25.55
C ILE A 2 -6.68 -27.53 -26.26
N GLY A 3 -5.56 -27.19 -26.88
CA GLY A 3 -5.37 -25.90 -27.56
C GLY A 3 -6.15 -25.70 -28.86
N GLN A 4 -6.37 -26.74 -29.65
CA GLN A 4 -7.08 -26.62 -30.94
C GLN A 4 -8.59 -26.45 -30.80
N GLY A 5 -9.20 -27.00 -29.75
CA GLY A 5 -10.64 -26.84 -29.51
C GLY A 5 -11.02 -25.45 -29.00
N VAL A 6 -10.12 -24.75 -28.28
CA VAL A 6 -10.34 -23.39 -27.77
C VAL A 6 -10.14 -22.35 -28.88
N THR A 7 -9.12 -22.54 -29.72
CA THR A 7 -8.89 -21.68 -30.90
C THR A 7 -10.03 -21.70 -31.90
N ASN A 8 -10.59 -22.88 -32.21
CA ASN A 8 -11.70 -22.96 -33.13
C ASN A 8 -12.98 -22.33 -32.57
N ARG A 9 -13.30 -22.54 -31.29
CA ARG A 9 -14.44 -21.86 -30.65
C ARG A 9 -14.32 -20.35 -30.61
N PHE A 10 -13.09 -19.82 -30.38
CA PHE A 10 -12.85 -18.40 -30.39
C PHE A 10 -12.99 -17.83 -31.82
N GLN A 11 -12.53 -18.55 -32.85
CA GLN A 11 -12.67 -18.11 -34.26
C GLN A 11 -14.12 -18.01 -34.72
N ASP A 12 -15.02 -18.88 -34.21
CA ASP A 12 -16.44 -18.89 -34.58
C ASP A 12 -17.32 -17.93 -33.77
N MET A 13 -16.78 -17.34 -32.69
CA MET A 13 -17.53 -16.38 -31.91
C MET A 13 -17.76 -15.09 -32.70
N LYS A 14 -18.90 -14.43 -32.47
CA LYS A 14 -19.17 -13.08 -33.01
C LYS A 14 -18.07 -12.10 -32.62
N THR A 15 -17.69 -11.23 -33.54
CA THR A 15 -16.65 -10.21 -33.33
C THR A 15 -16.89 -9.39 -32.05
N ARG A 16 -18.16 -9.05 -31.76
CA ARG A 16 -18.55 -8.39 -30.50
C ARG A 16 -18.19 -9.21 -29.25
N SER A 17 -18.43 -10.52 -29.30
CA SER A 17 -18.15 -11.41 -28.15
C SER A 17 -16.64 -11.60 -27.93
N LYS A 18 -15.86 -11.67 -29.02
CA LYS A 18 -14.39 -11.72 -28.97
C LYS A 18 -13.84 -10.46 -28.28
N LEU A 19 -14.34 -9.28 -28.66
CA LEU A 19 -13.97 -8.00 -28.06
C LEU A 19 -14.35 -7.96 -26.58
N LEU A 20 -15.60 -8.29 -26.24
CA LEU A 20 -16.04 -8.26 -24.85
C LEU A 20 -15.23 -9.20 -23.95
N LEU A 21 -14.88 -10.40 -24.44
CA LEU A 21 -14.02 -11.33 -23.72
C LEU A 21 -12.60 -10.78 -23.52
N SER A 22 -12.01 -10.21 -24.58
CA SER A 22 -10.65 -9.68 -24.54
C SER A 22 -10.54 -8.48 -23.58
N PHE A 23 -11.46 -7.52 -23.69
CA PHE A 23 -11.49 -6.36 -22.79
C PHE A 23 -11.95 -6.72 -21.37
N GLY A 24 -12.87 -7.70 -21.26
CA GLY A 24 -13.30 -8.23 -19.97
C GLY A 24 -12.14 -8.85 -19.20
N LEU A 25 -11.29 -9.62 -19.88
CA LEU A 25 -10.08 -10.18 -19.26
C LEU A 25 -9.12 -9.10 -18.73
N VAL A 26 -8.82 -8.11 -19.57
CA VAL A 26 -7.95 -7.00 -19.17
C VAL A 26 -8.56 -6.20 -18.01
N SER A 27 -9.87 -5.90 -18.08
CA SER A 27 -10.59 -5.20 -17.00
C SER A 27 -10.61 -6.02 -15.71
N PHE A 28 -10.73 -7.32 -15.80
CA PHE A 28 -10.68 -8.21 -14.64
C PHE A 28 -9.30 -8.22 -13.97
N ILE A 29 -8.23 -8.23 -14.75
CA ILE A 29 -6.87 -8.12 -14.23
C ILE A 29 -6.66 -6.77 -13.53
N ILE A 30 -7.13 -5.67 -14.13
CA ILE A 30 -7.06 -4.34 -13.50
C ILE A 30 -7.84 -4.31 -12.18
N MET A 31 -9.02 -4.95 -12.14
CA MET A 31 -9.82 -5.03 -10.90
C MET A 31 -9.09 -5.82 -9.80
N ILE A 32 -8.44 -6.94 -10.15
CA ILE A 32 -7.60 -7.70 -9.21
C ILE A 32 -6.47 -6.82 -8.69
N MET A 33 -5.76 -6.12 -9.58
CA MET A 33 -4.66 -5.22 -9.19
C MET A 33 -5.12 -4.09 -8.28
N ALA A 34 -6.27 -3.48 -8.57
CA ALA A 34 -6.86 -2.47 -7.70
C ALA A 34 -7.22 -3.04 -6.32
N SER A 35 -7.77 -4.26 -6.28
CA SER A 35 -8.09 -4.94 -5.01
C SER A 35 -6.82 -5.24 -4.20
N VAL A 36 -5.75 -5.71 -4.84
CA VAL A 36 -4.45 -5.92 -4.21
C VAL A 36 -3.90 -4.61 -3.66
N GLY A 37 -4.00 -3.51 -4.43
CA GLY A 37 -3.58 -2.18 -3.99
C GLY A 37 -4.31 -1.70 -2.73
N VAL A 38 -5.65 -1.81 -2.72
CA VAL A 38 -6.46 -1.44 -1.55
C VAL A 38 -6.12 -2.32 -0.34
N PHE A 39 -5.92 -3.63 -0.55
CA PHE A 39 -5.54 -4.55 0.52
C PHE A 39 -4.18 -4.17 1.12
N THR A 40 -3.16 -3.93 0.28
CA THR A 40 -1.82 -3.52 0.72
C THR A 40 -1.85 -2.20 1.48
N LEU A 41 -2.62 -1.20 1.00
CA LEU A 41 -2.79 0.08 1.69
C LEU A 41 -3.44 -0.08 3.06
N ARG A 42 -4.46 -0.91 3.18
CA ARG A 42 -5.11 -1.18 4.48
C ARG A 42 -4.15 -1.87 5.45
N GLN A 43 -3.39 -2.83 4.97
CA GLN A 43 -2.41 -3.54 5.79
C GLN A 43 -1.29 -2.60 6.27
N LEU A 44 -0.78 -1.74 5.38
CA LEU A 44 0.23 -0.75 5.72
C LEU A 44 -0.30 0.28 6.73
N SER A 45 -1.54 0.75 6.54
CA SER A 45 -2.20 1.67 7.48
C SER A 45 -2.40 1.04 8.85
N ALA A 46 -2.84 -0.22 8.91
CA ALA A 46 -3.01 -0.94 10.17
C ALA A 46 -1.66 -1.14 10.89
N GLN A 47 -0.63 -1.53 10.16
CA GLN A 47 0.72 -1.70 10.72
C GLN A 47 1.30 -0.37 11.22
N SER A 48 1.11 0.72 10.48
CA SER A 48 1.49 2.07 10.89
C SER A 48 0.79 2.49 12.19
N GLN A 49 -0.50 2.22 12.30
CA GLN A 49 -1.26 2.52 13.52
C GLN A 49 -0.77 1.68 14.71
N THR A 50 -0.44 0.42 14.48
CA THR A 50 0.16 -0.45 15.51
C THR A 50 1.49 0.12 15.99
N VAL A 51 2.40 0.49 15.07
CA VAL A 51 3.69 1.10 15.44
C VAL A 51 3.48 2.39 16.24
N TYR A 52 2.54 3.22 15.84
CA TYR A 52 2.28 4.48 16.55
C TYR A 52 1.71 4.24 17.96
N VAL A 53 0.64 3.46 18.06
CA VAL A 53 -0.11 3.28 19.33
C VAL A 53 0.61 2.35 20.29
N GLU A 54 1.18 1.24 19.81
CA GLU A 54 1.80 0.23 20.67
C GLU A 54 3.28 0.49 20.97
N TYR A 55 3.95 1.36 20.17
CA TYR A 55 5.40 1.57 20.35
C TYR A 55 5.78 3.04 20.44
N THR A 56 5.35 3.91 19.53
CA THR A 56 5.80 5.31 19.53
C THR A 56 5.30 6.08 20.76
N VAL A 57 4.03 5.95 21.07
CA VAL A 57 3.43 6.63 22.25
C VAL A 57 3.95 6.03 23.55
N PRO A 58 3.91 4.70 23.79
CA PRO A 58 4.45 4.10 25.00
C PRO A 58 5.95 4.32 25.17
N LEU A 59 6.72 4.30 24.10
CA LEU A 59 8.15 4.62 24.14
C LEU A 59 8.40 6.05 24.67
N ALA A 60 7.66 7.03 24.14
CA ALA A 60 7.77 8.41 24.60
C ALA A 60 7.36 8.55 26.07
N GLU A 61 6.25 7.92 26.49
CA GLU A 61 5.81 7.93 27.89
C GLU A 61 6.81 7.22 28.81
N PHE A 62 7.38 6.10 28.38
CA PHE A 62 8.39 5.36 29.16
C PHE A 62 9.71 6.12 29.25
N ALA A 63 10.12 6.82 28.18
CA ALA A 63 11.28 7.70 28.21
C ALA A 63 11.05 8.91 29.15
N GLN A 64 9.86 9.52 29.11
CA GLN A 64 9.48 10.62 30.01
C GLN A 64 9.44 10.16 31.47
N MET A 65 8.99 8.95 31.73
CA MET A 65 9.03 8.31 33.04
C MET A 65 10.46 8.28 33.62
N GLY A 66 11.47 8.00 32.81
CA GLY A 66 12.86 8.07 33.22
C GLY A 66 13.27 9.46 33.73
N THR A 67 12.74 10.53 33.10
CA THR A 67 12.94 11.90 33.61
C THR A 67 12.21 12.13 34.91
N ALA A 68 10.99 11.63 35.06
CA ALA A 68 10.24 11.70 36.32
C ALA A 68 10.93 10.94 37.45
N LEU A 69 11.49 9.75 37.15
CA LEU A 69 12.27 8.95 38.11
C LEU A 69 13.52 9.68 38.59
N THR A 70 14.23 10.33 37.67
CA THR A 70 15.42 11.15 38.01
C THR A 70 15.06 12.34 38.87
N LYS A 71 13.98 13.07 38.53
CA LYS A 71 13.47 14.16 39.35
C LYS A 71 13.03 13.69 40.75
N HIS A 72 12.37 12.56 40.81
CA HIS A 72 11.97 11.96 42.08
C HIS A 72 13.18 11.67 42.95
N HIS A 73 14.23 11.06 42.39
CA HIS A 73 15.47 10.81 43.13
C HIS A 73 16.18 12.12 43.57
N GLN A 74 16.22 13.12 42.68
CA GLN A 74 16.80 14.43 43.05
C GLN A 74 16.07 15.09 44.24
N ILE A 75 14.74 15.07 44.24
CA ILE A 75 13.95 15.59 45.35
C ILE A 75 14.24 14.82 46.65
N LEU A 76 14.45 13.49 46.60
CA LEU A 76 14.84 12.71 47.78
C LEU A 76 16.21 13.17 48.33
N LEU A 77 17.15 13.50 47.49
CA LEU A 77 18.44 14.07 47.90
C LEU A 77 18.27 15.48 48.50
N ASP A 78 17.36 16.30 47.95
CA ASP A 78 17.03 17.62 48.52
C ASP A 78 16.35 17.46 49.91
N VAL A 79 15.45 16.47 50.03
CA VAL A 79 14.84 16.11 51.34
C VAL A 79 15.89 15.75 52.39
N ALA A 80 16.97 15.02 52.00
CA ALA A 80 18.05 14.65 52.91
C ALA A 80 18.75 15.90 53.50
N SER A 81 18.75 17.01 52.80
CA SER A 81 19.35 18.29 53.24
C SER A 81 18.42 19.13 54.16
N ALA A 82 17.13 18.79 54.23
CA ALA A 82 16.14 19.55 54.99
C ALA A 82 16.45 19.56 56.52
N THR A 83 16.57 20.75 57.10
CA THR A 83 16.82 20.93 58.52
C THR A 83 15.56 21.27 59.31
N LYS A 84 14.51 21.74 58.62
CA LYS A 84 13.22 22.10 59.23
C LYS A 84 12.11 21.22 58.71
N GLN A 85 11.13 20.93 59.57
CA GLN A 85 9.95 20.14 59.21
C GLN A 85 9.15 20.75 58.02
N SER A 86 9.09 22.12 57.97
CA SER A 86 8.42 22.82 56.87
C SER A 86 9.05 22.52 55.49
N ASP A 87 10.38 22.57 55.45
CA ASP A 87 11.14 22.36 54.22
C ASP A 87 11.04 20.90 53.75
N PHE A 88 11.16 19.95 54.71
CA PHE A 88 10.91 18.56 54.50
C PHE A 88 9.52 18.30 53.91
N ALA A 89 8.44 18.81 54.57
CA ALA A 89 7.09 18.65 54.12
C ALA A 89 6.84 19.22 52.71
N GLN A 90 7.42 20.38 52.42
CA GLN A 90 7.31 21.02 51.11
C GLN A 90 7.93 20.15 50.00
N GLU A 91 9.13 19.61 50.22
CA GLU A 91 9.80 18.75 49.23
C GLU A 91 9.07 17.42 49.03
N VAL A 92 8.63 16.78 50.14
CA VAL A 92 7.91 15.49 50.07
C VAL A 92 6.61 15.58 49.25
N THR A 93 5.90 16.75 49.31
CA THR A 93 4.66 16.92 48.51
C THR A 93 4.89 16.84 46.99
N LYS A 94 6.12 17.10 46.53
CA LYS A 94 6.47 17.02 45.10
C LYS A 94 6.68 15.59 44.59
N LEU A 95 6.84 14.59 45.48
CA LEU A 95 7.13 13.21 45.14
C LEU A 95 5.89 12.46 44.64
N ALA A 96 4.74 12.68 45.23
CA ALA A 96 3.50 11.94 44.91
C ALA A 96 3.06 12.09 43.41
N PRO A 97 3.06 13.30 42.82
CA PRO A 97 2.72 13.45 41.40
C PRO A 97 3.72 12.75 40.48
N LEU A 98 5.01 12.76 40.81
CA LEU A 98 6.03 12.06 40.02
C LEU A 98 5.87 10.54 40.11
N LYS A 99 5.59 10.00 41.30
CA LYS A 99 5.29 8.58 41.48
C LYS A 99 4.05 8.16 40.66
N ALA A 100 3.00 8.97 40.66
CA ALA A 100 1.79 8.72 39.89
C ALA A 100 2.07 8.75 38.36
N GLU A 101 2.93 9.67 37.89
CA GLU A 101 3.37 9.72 36.49
C GLU A 101 4.15 8.47 36.11
N ILE A 102 5.08 8.01 36.95
CA ILE A 102 5.85 6.78 36.76
C ILE A 102 4.93 5.57 36.70
N ASP A 103 4.03 5.42 37.68
CA ASP A 103 3.09 4.29 37.72
C ASP A 103 2.16 4.27 36.53
N LYS A 104 1.70 5.44 36.05
CA LYS A 104 0.87 5.56 34.85
C LYS A 104 1.62 5.08 33.60
N ALA A 105 2.85 5.53 33.41
CA ALA A 105 3.65 5.15 32.24
C ALA A 105 3.93 3.63 32.20
N VAL A 106 4.26 3.02 33.36
CA VAL A 106 4.44 1.57 33.49
C VAL A 106 3.15 0.82 33.16
N ASN A 107 2.00 1.27 33.70
CA ASN A 107 0.73 0.60 33.45
C ASN A 107 0.28 0.74 32.00
N ASN A 108 0.47 1.91 31.37
CA ASN A 108 0.18 2.11 29.95
C ASN A 108 1.03 1.15 29.09
N TYR A 109 2.32 1.07 29.37
CA TYR A 109 3.21 0.17 28.64
C TYR A 109 2.84 -1.31 28.83
N LYS A 110 2.47 -1.73 30.03
CA LYS A 110 1.99 -3.11 30.30
C LYS A 110 0.74 -3.48 29.53
N SER A 111 -0.08 -2.52 29.18
CA SER A 111 -1.31 -2.75 28.42
C SER A 111 -1.07 -2.93 26.93
N THR A 112 0.16 -2.69 26.44
CA THR A 112 0.54 -2.91 25.05
C THR A 112 0.84 -4.39 24.76
N ASN A 113 0.99 -4.71 23.48
CA ASN A 113 1.30 -6.07 23.05
C ASN A 113 2.82 -6.30 23.04
N LEU A 114 3.36 -6.75 24.18
CA LEU A 114 4.79 -6.98 24.36
C LEU A 114 5.32 -8.09 23.46
N ARG A 115 6.48 -7.89 22.83
CA ARG A 115 7.05 -8.76 21.80
C ARG A 115 8.53 -9.05 22.06
N VAL A 116 9.02 -10.03 21.30
CA VAL A 116 10.44 -10.34 21.20
C VAL A 116 10.95 -9.85 19.86
N SER A 117 12.03 -9.05 19.85
CA SER A 117 12.67 -8.58 18.64
C SER A 117 13.44 -9.69 17.92
N ARG A 118 13.74 -9.52 16.65
CA ARG A 118 14.60 -10.43 15.87
C ARG A 118 16.02 -10.52 16.42
N SER A 119 16.48 -9.48 17.09
CA SER A 119 17.78 -9.48 17.80
C SER A 119 17.76 -10.25 19.11
N GLY A 120 16.60 -10.82 19.54
CA GLY A 120 16.45 -11.58 20.77
C GLY A 120 16.18 -10.73 22.02
N ARG A 121 15.92 -9.42 21.87
CA ARG A 121 15.43 -8.56 22.96
C ARG A 121 13.98 -8.91 23.27
N ASP A 122 13.67 -9.10 24.55
CA ASP A 122 12.37 -9.56 25.04
C ASP A 122 11.77 -8.52 26.00
N GLU A 123 10.76 -7.79 25.52
CA GLU A 123 10.09 -6.74 26.29
C GLU A 123 9.45 -7.26 27.59
N MET A 124 8.84 -8.43 27.55
CA MET A 124 8.22 -9.03 28.74
C MET A 124 9.27 -9.40 29.78
N LYS A 125 10.38 -10.00 29.34
CA LYS A 125 11.48 -10.39 30.23
C LYS A 125 12.10 -9.19 30.90
N ASP A 126 12.38 -8.12 30.14
CA ASP A 126 13.00 -6.92 30.68
C ASP A 126 12.02 -6.20 31.63
N LEU A 127 10.73 -6.17 31.32
CA LEU A 127 9.70 -5.62 32.21
C LEU A 127 9.60 -6.38 33.53
N THR A 128 9.71 -7.73 33.50
CA THR A 128 9.70 -8.57 34.74
C THR A 128 10.94 -8.33 35.61
N LEU A 129 12.00 -7.76 35.08
CA LEU A 129 13.18 -7.33 35.83
C LEU A 129 13.07 -5.86 36.28
N PHE A 130 12.43 -5.02 35.53
CA PHE A 130 12.25 -3.60 35.82
C PHE A 130 11.26 -3.35 36.95
N GLU A 131 10.08 -3.98 36.93
CA GLU A 131 9.05 -3.76 37.96
C GLU A 131 9.51 -4.07 39.41
N PRO A 132 10.16 -5.18 39.71
CA PRO A 132 10.69 -5.40 41.04
C PRO A 132 11.76 -4.41 41.46
N ALA A 133 12.61 -4.00 40.53
CA ALA A 133 13.62 -2.98 40.80
C ALA A 133 12.97 -1.63 41.16
N LEU A 134 11.94 -1.22 40.44
CA LEU A 134 11.18 0.02 40.70
C LEU A 134 10.45 -0.07 42.06
N LYS A 135 9.79 -1.19 42.35
CA LYS A 135 9.13 -1.42 43.64
C LYS A 135 10.11 -1.35 44.80
N ARG A 136 11.28 -1.96 44.64
CA ARG A 136 12.34 -1.92 45.67
C ARG A 136 12.80 -0.50 45.91
N TYR A 137 13.06 0.30 44.83
CA TYR A 137 13.45 1.70 44.94
C TYR A 137 12.43 2.51 45.74
N PHE A 138 11.14 2.40 45.40
CA PHE A 138 10.10 3.11 46.16
C PHE A 138 9.97 2.64 47.61
N HIS A 139 10.11 1.35 47.87
CA HIS A 139 10.06 0.81 49.22
C HIS A 139 11.22 1.37 50.09
N GLU A 140 12.44 1.42 49.54
CA GLU A 140 13.60 1.96 50.24
C GLU A 140 13.45 3.49 50.40
N ALA A 141 12.93 4.21 49.41
CA ALA A 141 12.63 5.63 49.52
C ALA A 141 11.58 5.93 50.58
N ASP A 142 10.46 5.20 50.58
CA ASP A 142 9.38 5.37 51.57
C ASP A 142 9.88 5.09 53.02
N GLY A 143 10.74 4.10 53.20
CA GLY A 143 11.36 3.77 54.50
C GLY A 143 12.30 4.89 54.97
N ALA A 144 13.12 5.45 54.07
CA ALA A 144 14.02 6.55 54.37
C ALA A 144 13.26 7.84 54.71
N LEU A 145 12.20 8.15 53.95
CA LEU A 145 11.30 9.26 54.23
C LEU A 145 10.62 9.16 55.59
N SER A 146 10.18 7.94 55.97
CA SER A 146 9.61 7.71 57.29
C SER A 146 10.61 8.02 58.41
N ALA A 147 11.84 7.50 58.32
CA ALA A 147 12.90 7.79 59.29
C ALA A 147 13.22 9.30 59.40
N MET A 148 13.23 10.01 58.27
CA MET A 148 13.39 11.49 58.25
C MET A 148 12.19 12.18 58.91
N ALA A 149 10.96 11.78 58.61
CA ALA A 149 9.75 12.35 59.21
C ALA A 149 9.72 12.18 60.70
N ASP A 150 10.04 10.97 61.19
CA ASP A 150 10.09 10.64 62.63
C ASP A 150 11.12 11.51 63.37
N SER A 151 12.23 11.91 62.70
CA SER A 151 13.25 12.79 63.31
C SER A 151 12.74 14.16 63.70
N PHE A 152 11.61 14.63 63.13
CA PHE A 152 10.97 15.89 63.47
C PHE A 152 9.93 15.79 64.61
N ASP A 153 9.58 14.56 65.05
CA ASP A 153 8.62 14.37 66.12
C ASP A 153 9.26 14.64 67.51
N ARG A 154 9.04 15.84 68.01
CA ARG A 154 9.54 16.31 69.32
C ARG A 154 8.68 15.84 70.48
N ASN A 155 7.56 15.17 70.26
CA ASN A 155 6.70 14.73 71.32
C ASN A 155 7.08 13.31 71.81
N THR A 156 7.64 12.49 70.94
CA THR A 156 7.96 11.07 71.24
C THR A 156 9.45 10.81 71.35
N LEU A 157 10.31 11.66 70.77
CA LEU A 157 11.76 11.49 70.74
C LEU A 157 12.53 12.52 71.55
N THR A 158 13.57 12.09 72.27
CA THR A 158 14.57 12.99 72.84
C THR A 158 15.41 13.65 71.71
N ALA A 159 16.06 14.75 72.00
CA ALA A 159 16.89 15.45 70.99
C ALA A 159 17.98 14.53 70.40
N ALA A 160 18.61 13.68 71.19
CA ALA A 160 19.63 12.74 70.74
C ALA A 160 19.02 11.62 69.84
N GLN A 161 17.84 11.10 70.21
CA GLN A 161 17.15 10.10 69.36
C GLN A 161 16.67 10.70 68.02
N ALA A 162 16.17 11.95 68.05
CA ALA A 162 15.76 12.65 66.83
C ALA A 162 16.95 12.87 65.91
N GLU A 163 18.12 13.28 66.42
CA GLU A 163 19.34 13.43 65.64
C GLU A 163 19.82 12.08 65.04
N GLN A 164 19.75 11.02 65.85
CA GLN A 164 20.09 9.66 65.36
C GLN A 164 19.14 9.20 64.27
N MET A 165 17.82 9.40 64.41
CA MET A 165 16.83 9.05 63.35
C MET A 165 17.08 9.88 62.09
N ARG A 166 17.41 11.16 62.25
CA ARG A 166 17.76 11.99 61.11
C ARG A 166 19.02 11.50 60.40
N ALA A 167 20.09 11.18 61.11
CA ALA A 167 21.31 10.64 60.52
C ALA A 167 21.06 9.34 59.78
N LEU A 168 20.21 8.45 60.30
CA LEU A 168 19.79 7.22 59.64
C LEU A 168 18.98 7.49 58.37
N GLY A 169 18.03 8.44 58.41
CA GLY A 169 17.26 8.88 57.24
C GLY A 169 18.12 9.47 56.13
N VAL A 170 19.05 10.38 56.49
CA VAL A 170 20.02 10.95 55.58
C VAL A 170 20.90 9.89 54.93
N LEU A 171 21.45 8.96 55.77
CA LEU A 171 22.26 7.84 55.25
C LEU A 171 21.46 6.96 54.30
N ALA A 172 20.20 6.66 54.61
CA ALA A 172 19.31 5.88 53.78
C ALA A 172 19.03 6.56 52.45
N LEU A 173 18.77 7.86 52.43
CA LEU A 173 18.50 8.65 51.20
C LEU A 173 19.74 8.85 50.31
N THR A 174 20.91 9.09 50.91
CA THR A 174 22.12 9.46 50.18
C THR A 174 23.01 8.29 49.79
N VAL A 175 23.06 7.22 50.63
CA VAL A 175 23.96 6.09 50.42
C VAL A 175 23.20 4.81 50.06
N ASN A 176 22.19 4.44 50.83
CA ASN A 176 21.53 3.13 50.65
C ASN A 176 20.57 3.11 49.45
N LEU A 177 19.96 4.26 49.12
CA LEU A 177 19.01 4.38 48.00
C LEU A 177 19.71 4.43 46.65
N THR A 178 20.97 4.94 46.58
CA THR A 178 21.72 5.08 45.33
C THR A 178 21.81 3.78 44.52
N PRO A 179 22.21 2.62 45.10
CA PRO A 179 22.26 1.36 44.34
C PRO A 179 20.89 0.90 43.82
N ALA A 180 19.81 1.15 44.55
CA ALA A 180 18.46 0.82 44.12
C ALA A 180 18.06 1.72 42.93
N PHE A 181 18.36 3.02 42.99
CA PHE A 181 18.15 3.96 41.90
C PHE A 181 18.94 3.58 40.62
N GLU A 182 20.25 3.30 40.78
CA GLU A 182 21.11 2.89 39.64
C GLU A 182 20.57 1.60 38.97
N ASN A 183 20.12 0.64 39.79
CA ASN A 183 19.52 -0.58 39.26
C ASN A 183 18.23 -0.30 38.46
N VAL A 184 17.34 0.56 38.96
CA VAL A 184 16.13 0.97 38.23
C VAL A 184 16.48 1.66 36.93
N VAL A 185 17.42 2.60 36.93
CA VAL A 185 17.87 3.29 35.73
C VAL A 185 18.47 2.33 34.71
N LYS A 186 19.30 1.37 35.18
CA LYS A 186 19.83 0.31 34.32
C LYS A 186 18.69 -0.50 33.68
N ARG A 187 17.72 -0.98 34.44
CA ARG A 187 16.60 -1.78 33.96
C ARG A 187 15.68 -0.97 33.02
N HIS A 188 15.48 0.32 33.34
CA HIS A 188 14.77 1.24 32.44
C HIS A 188 15.45 1.33 31.07
N ASN A 189 16.77 1.52 31.04
CA ASN A 189 17.52 1.62 29.78
C ASN A 189 17.50 0.28 29.00
N GLU A 190 17.57 -0.86 29.69
CA GLU A 190 17.41 -2.19 29.09
C GLU A 190 16.02 -2.33 28.43
N GLN A 191 14.97 -1.89 29.12
CA GLN A 191 13.60 -1.90 28.59
C GLN A 191 13.45 -0.99 27.38
N ILE A 192 13.97 0.25 27.41
CA ILE A 192 13.99 1.17 26.27
C ILE A 192 14.67 0.48 25.06
N SER A 193 15.82 -0.15 25.26
CA SER A 193 16.53 -0.84 24.18
C SER A 193 15.72 -2.00 23.58
N SER A 194 14.87 -2.65 24.36
CA SER A 194 13.99 -3.72 23.87
C SER A 194 12.82 -3.16 23.07
N ILE A 195 12.21 -2.07 23.54
CA ILE A 195 11.16 -1.34 22.81
C ILE A 195 11.71 -0.84 21.46
N GLU A 196 12.89 -0.22 21.44
CA GLU A 196 13.56 0.26 20.21
C GLU A 196 13.84 -0.87 19.23
N ALA A 197 14.32 -2.02 19.72
CA ALA A 197 14.62 -3.18 18.86
C ALA A 197 13.35 -3.71 18.18
N VAL A 198 12.24 -3.83 18.91
CA VAL A 198 10.95 -4.28 18.37
C VAL A 198 10.37 -3.21 17.42
N ALA A 199 10.42 -1.94 17.78
CA ALA A 199 9.96 -0.85 16.92
C ALA A 199 10.73 -0.80 15.59
N LYS A 200 12.04 -1.04 15.63
CA LYS A 200 12.89 -1.15 14.44
C LYS A 200 12.44 -2.31 13.55
N ASP A 201 12.23 -3.50 14.10
CA ASP A 201 11.77 -4.67 13.35
C ASP A 201 10.44 -4.41 12.65
N LEU A 202 9.48 -3.80 13.36
CA LEU A 202 8.18 -3.45 12.79
C LEU A 202 8.27 -2.40 11.67
N ASN A 203 9.18 -1.44 11.82
CA ASN A 203 9.43 -0.46 10.76
C ASN A 203 10.06 -1.10 9.52
N GLU A 204 11.01 -2.03 9.68
CA GLU A 204 11.58 -2.80 8.58
C GLU A 204 10.52 -3.66 7.88
N ASP A 205 9.61 -4.28 8.63
CA ASP A 205 8.47 -5.02 8.08
C ASP A 205 7.53 -4.10 7.28
N ALA A 206 7.22 -2.92 7.81
CA ALA A 206 6.40 -1.93 7.09
C ALA A 206 7.06 -1.46 5.79
N GLN A 207 8.36 -1.20 5.81
CA GLN A 207 9.13 -0.83 4.62
C GLN A 207 9.16 -1.95 3.57
N SER A 208 9.38 -3.19 4.00
CA SER A 208 9.38 -4.35 3.10
C SER A 208 8.00 -4.59 2.48
N LEU A 209 6.94 -4.45 3.27
CA LEU A 209 5.56 -4.54 2.80
C LEU A 209 5.25 -3.44 1.77
N ALA A 210 5.66 -2.20 2.03
CA ALA A 210 5.49 -1.08 1.11
C ALA A 210 6.28 -1.29 -0.19
N ALA A 211 7.54 -1.74 -0.11
CA ALA A 211 8.39 -2.02 -1.26
C ALA A 211 7.82 -3.15 -2.13
N ASN A 212 7.44 -4.27 -1.51
CA ASN A 212 6.83 -5.41 -2.20
C ASN A 212 5.47 -5.04 -2.82
N GLY A 213 4.63 -4.31 -2.09
CA GLY A 213 3.35 -3.82 -2.58
C GLY A 213 3.53 -2.91 -3.80
N THR A 214 4.47 -1.98 -3.74
CA THR A 214 4.80 -1.08 -4.85
C THR A 214 5.32 -1.86 -6.06
N PHE A 215 6.22 -2.82 -5.85
CA PHE A 215 6.73 -3.66 -6.92
C PHE A 215 5.60 -4.46 -7.61
N ILE A 216 4.72 -5.10 -6.84
CA ILE A 216 3.58 -5.87 -7.37
C ILE A 216 2.64 -4.96 -8.19
N LEU A 217 2.33 -3.76 -7.68
CA LEU A 217 1.46 -2.81 -8.36
C LEU A 217 2.07 -2.28 -9.66
N VAL A 218 3.36 -1.92 -9.66
CA VAL A 218 4.05 -1.42 -10.84
C VAL A 218 4.25 -2.53 -11.87
N ALA A 219 4.76 -3.69 -11.46
CA ALA A 219 4.98 -4.82 -12.37
C ALA A 219 3.66 -5.36 -12.93
N GLY A 220 2.63 -5.50 -12.09
CA GLY A 220 1.30 -5.92 -12.51
C GLY A 220 0.61 -4.91 -13.43
N GLY A 221 0.76 -3.61 -13.14
CA GLY A 221 0.24 -2.53 -14.00
C GLY A 221 0.90 -2.54 -15.38
N LEU A 222 2.23 -2.63 -15.43
CA LEU A 222 2.96 -2.76 -16.69
C LEU A 222 2.58 -4.05 -17.44
N GLY A 223 2.43 -5.16 -16.73
CA GLY A 223 1.96 -6.42 -17.30
C GLY A 223 0.54 -6.33 -17.90
N ALA A 224 -0.37 -5.65 -17.22
CA ALA A 224 -1.74 -5.42 -17.70
C ALA A 224 -1.76 -4.55 -18.96
N VAL A 225 -0.94 -3.49 -19.02
CA VAL A 225 -0.79 -2.64 -20.21
C VAL A 225 -0.18 -3.43 -21.36
N ALA A 226 0.89 -4.19 -21.13
CA ALA A 226 1.53 -5.01 -22.15
C ALA A 226 0.55 -6.06 -22.71
N LEU A 227 -0.21 -6.73 -21.82
CA LEU A 227 -1.24 -7.69 -22.23
C LEU A 227 -2.35 -7.01 -23.05
N GLY A 228 -2.81 -5.83 -22.63
CA GLY A 228 -3.83 -5.07 -23.34
C GLY A 228 -3.37 -4.68 -24.75
N LEU A 229 -2.14 -4.19 -24.89
CA LEU A 229 -1.52 -3.87 -26.17
C LEU A 229 -1.34 -5.12 -27.05
N PHE A 230 -0.90 -6.23 -26.46
CA PHE A 230 -0.72 -7.48 -27.17
C PHE A 230 -2.07 -8.05 -27.70
N VAL A 231 -3.10 -8.08 -26.86
CA VAL A 231 -4.45 -8.51 -27.26
C VAL A 231 -5.02 -7.57 -28.33
N GLY A 232 -4.85 -6.25 -28.14
CA GLY A 232 -5.26 -5.24 -29.13
C GLY A 232 -4.56 -5.44 -30.48
N TYR A 233 -3.25 -5.69 -30.47
CA TYR A 233 -2.45 -5.96 -31.69
C TYR A 233 -2.91 -7.23 -32.40
N LEU A 234 -3.11 -8.33 -31.66
CA LEU A 234 -3.61 -9.58 -32.24
C LEU A 234 -4.97 -9.38 -32.89
N PHE A 235 -5.87 -8.68 -32.20
CA PHE A 235 -7.21 -8.42 -32.72
C PHE A 235 -7.19 -7.50 -33.95
N ALA A 236 -6.42 -6.43 -33.90
CA ALA A 236 -6.25 -5.50 -35.05
C ALA A 236 -5.68 -6.23 -36.27
N THR A 237 -4.67 -7.08 -36.06
CA THR A 237 -4.06 -7.86 -37.15
C THR A 237 -5.04 -8.88 -37.73
N PHE A 238 -5.78 -9.59 -36.89
CA PHE A 238 -6.82 -10.55 -37.31
C PHE A 238 -7.90 -9.85 -38.14
N LEU A 239 -8.41 -8.73 -37.67
CA LEU A 239 -9.46 -7.96 -38.34
C LEU A 239 -8.96 -7.37 -39.66
N SER A 240 -7.81 -6.70 -39.64
CA SER A 240 -7.20 -6.07 -40.81
C SER A 240 -6.92 -7.11 -41.92
N ARG A 241 -6.34 -8.26 -41.56
CA ARG A 241 -6.01 -9.31 -42.52
C ARG A 241 -7.25 -9.84 -43.27
N ASN A 242 -8.33 -10.10 -42.55
CA ASN A 242 -9.56 -10.64 -43.15
C ASN A 242 -10.26 -9.58 -44.01
N ILE A 243 -10.33 -8.33 -43.58
CA ILE A 243 -10.90 -7.21 -44.36
C ILE A 243 -10.08 -6.98 -45.61
N THR A 244 -8.74 -6.92 -45.50
CA THR A 244 -7.83 -6.74 -46.63
C THR A 244 -7.95 -7.90 -47.62
N HIS A 245 -8.16 -9.15 -47.16
CA HIS A 245 -8.38 -10.30 -48.03
C HIS A 245 -9.64 -10.11 -48.89
N ILE A 246 -10.76 -9.70 -48.29
CA ILE A 246 -12.00 -9.42 -49.02
C ILE A 246 -11.79 -8.25 -50.01
N ALA A 247 -11.15 -7.18 -49.60
CA ALA A 247 -10.85 -6.02 -50.45
C ALA A 247 -9.98 -6.41 -51.64
N ASN A 248 -9.00 -7.31 -51.46
CA ASN A 248 -8.14 -7.78 -52.55
C ASN A 248 -8.93 -8.65 -53.53
N VAL A 249 -9.82 -9.54 -53.05
CA VAL A 249 -10.71 -10.33 -53.94
C VAL A 249 -11.65 -9.40 -54.69
N ALA A 250 -12.18 -8.35 -54.03
CA ALA A 250 -13.00 -7.34 -54.68
C ALA A 250 -12.26 -6.62 -55.78
N THR A 251 -10.99 -6.23 -55.55
CA THR A 251 -10.13 -5.57 -56.56
C THR A 251 -9.86 -6.53 -57.72
N GLN A 252 -9.63 -7.82 -57.48
CA GLN A 252 -9.45 -8.82 -58.58
C GLN A 252 -10.72 -8.99 -59.38
N ALA A 253 -11.88 -9.04 -58.72
CA ALA A 253 -13.16 -9.13 -59.41
C ALA A 253 -13.46 -7.89 -60.24
N ALA A 254 -13.12 -6.68 -59.75
CA ALA A 254 -13.21 -5.44 -60.51
C ALA A 254 -12.30 -5.43 -61.76
N GLY A 255 -11.15 -6.09 -61.69
CA GLY A 255 -10.25 -6.28 -62.84
C GLY A 255 -10.73 -7.36 -63.84
N GLY A 256 -11.96 -7.93 -63.65
CA GLY A 256 -12.56 -8.89 -64.57
C GLY A 256 -12.40 -10.36 -64.12
N ASN A 257 -11.69 -10.67 -63.04
CA ASN A 257 -11.57 -12.01 -62.52
C ASN A 257 -12.77 -12.35 -61.59
N LEU A 258 -13.92 -12.60 -62.16
CA LEU A 258 -15.15 -13.00 -61.44
C LEU A 258 -15.08 -14.40 -60.79
N GLN A 259 -14.01 -15.13 -61.04
CA GLN A 259 -13.76 -16.45 -60.40
C GLN A 259 -13.04 -16.33 -59.06
N ALA A 260 -12.50 -15.16 -58.72
CA ALA A 260 -11.89 -14.95 -57.41
C ALA A 260 -12.90 -15.15 -56.29
N ARG A 261 -12.49 -15.79 -55.21
CA ARG A 261 -13.35 -16.06 -54.02
C ARG A 261 -12.68 -15.67 -52.74
N ALA A 262 -13.43 -15.00 -51.89
CA ALA A 262 -13.01 -14.70 -50.53
C ALA A 262 -13.13 -15.95 -49.66
N LYS A 263 -11.99 -16.52 -49.27
CA LYS A 263 -11.93 -17.68 -48.38
C LYS A 263 -11.65 -17.19 -46.95
N ILE A 264 -12.69 -17.14 -46.12
CA ILE A 264 -12.60 -16.83 -44.69
C ILE A 264 -13.24 -17.99 -43.93
N GLU A 265 -12.44 -18.66 -43.09
CA GLU A 265 -12.86 -19.89 -42.40
C GLU A 265 -13.70 -19.58 -41.13
N SER A 266 -13.88 -18.31 -40.76
CA SER A 266 -14.67 -17.97 -39.58
C SER A 266 -16.16 -17.91 -39.89
N HIS A 267 -17.00 -18.33 -38.91
CA HIS A 267 -18.48 -18.31 -39.01
C HIS A 267 -19.06 -17.01 -38.38
N ASP A 268 -18.21 -16.03 -38.10
CA ASP A 268 -18.60 -14.71 -37.59
C ASP A 268 -19.11 -13.79 -38.71
N GLU A 269 -19.24 -12.48 -38.39
CA GLU A 269 -19.73 -11.48 -39.34
C GLU A 269 -18.83 -11.35 -40.58
N LEU A 270 -17.51 -11.65 -40.46
CA LEU A 270 -16.57 -11.61 -41.57
C LEU A 270 -16.76 -12.81 -42.50
N GLY A 271 -16.99 -14.01 -41.95
CA GLY A 271 -17.31 -15.20 -42.73
C GLY A 271 -18.64 -15.05 -43.47
N GLN A 272 -19.67 -14.49 -42.80
CA GLN A 272 -20.95 -14.19 -43.46
C GLN A 272 -20.79 -13.19 -44.59
N MET A 273 -19.96 -12.17 -44.43
CA MET A 273 -19.64 -11.19 -45.47
C MET A 273 -18.93 -11.85 -46.67
N ALA A 274 -17.95 -12.71 -46.42
CA ALA A 274 -17.25 -13.42 -47.46
C ALA A 274 -18.21 -14.33 -48.25
N THR A 275 -19.12 -15.03 -47.55
CA THR A 275 -20.15 -15.88 -48.17
C THR A 275 -21.12 -15.08 -49.02
N ALA A 276 -21.64 -13.97 -48.48
CA ALA A 276 -22.52 -13.07 -49.23
C ALA A 276 -21.84 -12.49 -50.48
N PHE A 277 -20.56 -12.10 -50.32
CA PHE A 277 -19.75 -11.56 -51.43
C PHE A 277 -19.52 -12.62 -52.51
N ASN A 278 -19.17 -13.88 -52.12
CA ASN A 278 -19.00 -14.98 -53.09
C ASN A 278 -20.32 -15.30 -53.81
N SER A 279 -21.45 -15.31 -53.08
CA SER A 279 -22.78 -15.55 -53.68
C SER A 279 -23.17 -14.46 -54.65
N MET A 280 -22.76 -13.20 -54.41
CA MET A 280 -22.93 -12.11 -55.38
C MET A 280 -22.11 -12.37 -56.65
N LEU A 281 -20.84 -12.76 -56.52
CA LEU A 281 -19.99 -13.07 -57.67
C LEU A 281 -20.56 -14.22 -58.51
N ASP A 282 -21.12 -15.27 -57.86
CA ASP A 282 -21.79 -16.37 -58.51
C ASP A 282 -23.00 -15.91 -59.32
N ARG A 283 -23.86 -15.05 -58.74
CA ARG A 283 -25.03 -14.49 -59.44
C ARG A 283 -24.64 -13.59 -60.61
N ILE A 284 -23.62 -12.76 -60.47
CA ILE A 284 -23.10 -11.91 -61.53
C ILE A 284 -22.59 -12.78 -62.70
N THR A 285 -21.85 -13.84 -62.39
CA THR A 285 -21.36 -14.78 -63.43
C THR A 285 -22.49 -15.47 -64.17
N ALA A 286 -23.62 -15.75 -63.51
CA ALA A 286 -24.79 -16.40 -64.10
C ALA A 286 -25.71 -15.46 -64.94
N LEU A 287 -25.68 -14.14 -64.68
CA LEU A 287 -26.55 -13.14 -65.29
C LEU A 287 -25.99 -12.54 -66.61
N VAL A 288 -24.77 -12.88 -66.97
CA VAL A 288 -24.08 -12.31 -68.14
C VAL A 288 -24.63 -12.93 -69.44
N SER A 289 -25.80 -12.45 -69.95
CA SER A 289 -26.40 -12.95 -71.19
C SER A 289 -26.86 -11.92 -72.21
N THR A 290 -26.87 -10.62 -71.96
CA THR A 290 -27.19 -9.58 -72.99
C THR A 290 -26.22 -8.38 -72.87
N GLU A 291 -25.75 -7.78 -74.01
CA GLU A 291 -24.68 -6.78 -74.00
C GLU A 291 -25.07 -5.47 -73.29
N GLU A 292 -26.29 -4.97 -73.43
CA GLU A 292 -26.73 -3.72 -72.79
C GLU A 292 -26.94 -3.80 -71.28
N GLU A 293 -27.49 -4.87 -70.77
CA GLU A 293 -27.61 -5.15 -69.34
C GLU A 293 -26.24 -5.41 -68.72
N ARG A 294 -25.34 -5.96 -69.48
CA ARG A 294 -23.96 -6.25 -69.12
C ARG A 294 -23.17 -4.96 -68.78
N ASP A 295 -23.26 -3.91 -69.60
CA ASP A 295 -22.54 -2.66 -69.40
C ASP A 295 -23.06 -1.87 -68.17
N LEU A 296 -24.36 -1.84 -67.96
CA LEU A 296 -24.96 -1.21 -66.76
C LEU A 296 -24.61 -1.97 -65.50
N MET A 297 -24.70 -3.29 -65.53
CA MET A 297 -24.35 -4.16 -64.42
C MET A 297 -22.86 -4.08 -64.08
N GLN A 298 -22.01 -4.07 -65.12
CA GLN A 298 -20.56 -3.91 -64.97
C GLN A 298 -20.17 -2.55 -64.31
N LYS A 299 -20.85 -1.47 -64.69
CA LYS A 299 -20.64 -0.12 -64.12
C LYS A 299 -21.06 -0.09 -62.63
N ARG A 300 -22.21 -0.66 -62.26
CA ARG A 300 -22.67 -0.74 -60.87
C ARG A 300 -21.82 -1.65 -60.02
N LEU A 301 -21.38 -2.77 -60.55
CA LEU A 301 -20.41 -3.64 -59.91
C LEU A 301 -19.11 -2.92 -59.59
N MET A 302 -18.54 -2.18 -60.59
CA MET A 302 -17.36 -1.40 -60.40
C MET A 302 -17.50 -0.38 -59.25
N GLN A 303 -18.61 0.34 -59.20
CA GLN A 303 -18.88 1.30 -58.11
C GLN A 303 -18.94 0.63 -56.75
N PHE A 304 -19.61 -0.54 -56.63
CA PHE A 304 -19.67 -1.30 -55.44
C PHE A 304 -18.30 -1.86 -55.00
N LEU A 305 -17.51 -2.37 -55.95
CA LEU A 305 -16.18 -2.90 -55.67
C LEU A 305 -15.18 -1.79 -55.22
N VAL A 306 -15.32 -0.60 -55.81
CA VAL A 306 -14.57 0.59 -55.34
C VAL A 306 -14.94 0.92 -53.89
N LEU A 307 -16.22 0.90 -53.53
CA LEU A 307 -16.69 1.10 -52.17
C LEU A 307 -16.05 0.08 -51.19
N VAL A 308 -16.10 -1.21 -51.54
CA VAL A 308 -15.51 -2.31 -50.76
C VAL A 308 -14.00 -2.10 -50.57
N SER A 309 -13.32 -1.68 -51.64
CA SER A 309 -11.88 -1.38 -51.59
C SER A 309 -11.55 -0.19 -50.68
N GLU A 310 -12.32 0.90 -50.75
CA GLU A 310 -12.12 2.08 -49.87
C GLU A 310 -12.37 1.74 -48.40
N VAL A 311 -13.43 1.00 -48.10
CA VAL A 311 -13.70 0.50 -46.77
C VAL A 311 -12.60 -0.45 -46.29
N GLY A 312 -12.09 -1.31 -47.16
CA GLY A 312 -10.96 -2.20 -46.86
C GLY A 312 -9.65 -1.46 -46.57
N LYS A 313 -9.48 -0.25 -47.10
CA LYS A 313 -8.37 0.66 -46.75
C LYS A 313 -8.57 1.42 -45.42
N GLY A 314 -9.73 1.23 -44.79
CA GLY A 314 -10.03 1.82 -43.48
C GLY A 314 -10.98 3.02 -43.54
N ASP A 315 -11.49 3.45 -44.68
CA ASP A 315 -12.49 4.52 -44.81
C ASP A 315 -13.90 4.00 -44.54
N LEU A 316 -14.29 3.97 -43.29
CA LEU A 316 -15.62 3.56 -42.83
C LEU A 316 -16.68 4.68 -42.95
N THR A 317 -16.34 5.83 -43.51
CA THR A 317 -17.30 6.92 -43.73
C THR A 317 -18.10 6.74 -45.03
N ARG A 318 -17.61 5.92 -45.91
CA ARG A 318 -18.25 5.63 -47.20
C ARG A 318 -19.54 4.85 -47.05
N ARG A 319 -20.49 5.11 -47.94
CA ARG A 319 -21.77 4.37 -48.00
C ARG A 319 -22.09 4.04 -49.47
N GLY A 320 -22.66 2.84 -49.68
CA GLY A 320 -23.18 2.45 -50.95
C GLY A 320 -24.56 3.02 -51.19
N GLU A 321 -24.83 3.34 -52.46
CA GLU A 321 -26.16 3.80 -52.89
C GLU A 321 -27.15 2.63 -52.88
N VAL A 322 -28.26 2.81 -52.15
CA VAL A 322 -29.34 1.81 -52.07
C VAL A 322 -30.31 2.00 -53.23
N THR A 323 -30.21 1.15 -54.22
CA THR A 323 -31.08 1.16 -55.43
C THR A 323 -32.14 0.04 -55.34
N ALA A 324 -33.19 0.12 -56.18
CA ALA A 324 -34.29 -0.85 -56.15
C ALA A 324 -33.96 -2.19 -56.82
N ASP A 325 -32.67 -2.50 -57.04
CA ASP A 325 -32.16 -3.70 -57.63
C ASP A 325 -31.31 -4.58 -56.70
N MET A 326 -30.72 -5.63 -57.22
CA MET A 326 -29.86 -6.54 -56.45
C MET A 326 -28.69 -5.83 -55.76
N PHE A 327 -28.13 -4.79 -56.41
CA PHE A 327 -26.98 -4.02 -55.85
C PHE A 327 -27.43 -3.13 -54.72
N GLY A 328 -28.66 -2.62 -54.74
CA GLY A 328 -29.19 -1.83 -53.62
C GLY A 328 -29.35 -2.65 -52.32
N ASN A 329 -29.85 -3.88 -52.43
CA ASN A 329 -29.92 -4.81 -51.28
C ASN A 329 -28.52 -5.15 -50.74
N LEU A 330 -27.55 -5.32 -51.63
CA LEU A 330 -26.17 -5.55 -51.28
C LEU A 330 -25.52 -4.34 -50.61
N ALA A 331 -25.77 -3.12 -51.15
CA ALA A 331 -25.29 -1.90 -50.59
C ALA A 331 -25.88 -1.62 -49.18
N ASP A 332 -27.13 -1.93 -48.97
CA ASP A 332 -27.78 -1.80 -47.65
C ASP A 332 -27.15 -2.73 -46.61
N GLY A 333 -26.99 -4.04 -46.94
CA GLY A 333 -26.28 -4.97 -46.07
C GLY A 333 -24.85 -4.57 -45.75
N PHE A 334 -24.15 -4.04 -46.76
CA PHE A 334 -22.78 -3.54 -46.59
C PHE A 334 -22.71 -2.27 -45.75
N ASN A 335 -23.66 -1.33 -45.95
CA ASN A 335 -23.79 -0.15 -45.13
C ASN A 335 -24.03 -0.47 -43.67
N LEU A 336 -24.90 -1.44 -43.39
CA LEU A 336 -25.18 -1.91 -42.04
C LEU A 336 -23.90 -2.49 -41.39
N MET A 337 -23.14 -3.26 -42.15
CA MET A 337 -21.87 -3.80 -41.69
C MET A 337 -20.87 -2.72 -41.36
N ILE A 338 -20.66 -1.74 -42.28
CA ILE A 338 -19.76 -0.59 -42.03
C ILE A 338 -20.17 0.14 -40.75
N ALA A 339 -21.46 0.39 -40.53
CA ALA A 339 -21.97 1.04 -39.35
C ALA A 339 -21.63 0.25 -38.08
N ARG A 340 -21.81 -1.07 -38.09
CA ARG A 340 -21.44 -1.95 -36.97
C ARG A 340 -19.94 -1.95 -36.69
N PHE A 341 -19.11 -1.99 -37.74
CA PHE A 341 -17.65 -1.87 -37.59
C PHE A 341 -17.24 -0.52 -36.98
N GLY A 342 -17.83 0.56 -37.46
CA GLY A 342 -17.58 1.89 -36.91
C GLY A 342 -17.91 1.96 -35.41
N GLN A 343 -19.04 1.35 -35.00
CA GLN A 343 -19.41 1.27 -33.58
C GLN A 343 -18.41 0.42 -32.77
N LEU A 344 -17.98 -0.72 -33.33
CA LEU A 344 -17.00 -1.59 -32.67
C LEU A 344 -15.66 -0.87 -32.47
N LEU A 345 -15.17 -0.18 -33.50
CA LEU A 345 -13.92 0.61 -33.40
C LEU A 345 -14.03 1.72 -32.37
N LYS A 346 -15.18 2.39 -32.29
CA LYS A 346 -15.44 3.40 -31.25
C LYS A 346 -15.40 2.77 -29.84
N GLN A 347 -16.04 1.63 -29.64
CA GLN A 347 -16.01 0.93 -28.34
C GLN A 347 -14.59 0.48 -27.98
N VAL A 348 -13.79 0.00 -28.94
CA VAL A 348 -12.38 -0.36 -28.74
C VAL A 348 -11.58 0.86 -28.25
N ARG A 349 -11.74 1.99 -28.95
CA ARG A 349 -11.06 3.23 -28.57
C ARG A 349 -11.44 3.69 -27.16
N GLU A 350 -12.73 3.72 -26.84
CA GLU A 350 -13.22 4.10 -25.51
C GLU A 350 -12.73 3.13 -24.42
N ALA A 351 -12.61 1.84 -24.73
CA ALA A 351 -12.06 0.86 -23.80
C ALA A 351 -10.55 1.07 -23.60
N ALA A 352 -9.80 1.34 -24.68
CA ALA A 352 -8.37 1.64 -24.60
C ALA A 352 -8.11 2.93 -23.79
N ASP A 353 -8.92 3.97 -23.98
CA ASP A 353 -8.83 5.21 -23.20
C ASP A 353 -9.10 4.97 -21.70
N ARG A 354 -10.10 4.12 -21.37
CA ARG A 354 -10.36 3.74 -19.97
C ARG A 354 -9.20 2.97 -19.35
N VAL A 355 -8.61 2.03 -20.08
CA VAL A 355 -7.43 1.27 -19.62
C VAL A 355 -6.27 2.24 -19.34
N ASN A 356 -5.99 3.15 -20.27
CA ASN A 356 -4.92 4.13 -20.13
C ASN A 356 -5.13 5.04 -18.92
N LYS A 357 -6.35 5.53 -18.71
CA LYS A 357 -6.71 6.34 -17.55
C LYS A 357 -6.56 5.55 -16.23
N SER A 358 -7.01 4.29 -16.21
CA SER A 358 -6.87 3.43 -15.03
C SER A 358 -5.40 3.15 -14.69
N ALA A 359 -4.56 2.91 -15.71
CA ALA A 359 -3.12 2.74 -15.54
C ALA A 359 -2.46 4.01 -14.98
N GLY A 360 -2.89 5.19 -15.43
CA GLY A 360 -2.45 6.48 -14.88
C GLY A 360 -2.80 6.60 -13.39
N THR A 361 -4.05 6.36 -13.02
CA THR A 361 -4.49 6.41 -11.62
C THR A 361 -3.74 5.42 -10.73
N LEU A 362 -3.46 4.22 -11.24
CA LEU A 362 -2.69 3.21 -10.52
C LEU A 362 -1.25 3.67 -10.25
N ARG A 363 -0.62 4.28 -11.25
CA ARG A 363 0.73 4.84 -11.13
C ARG A 363 0.77 5.98 -10.10
N ASP A 364 -0.21 6.88 -10.13
CA ASP A 364 -0.28 8.00 -9.19
C ASP A 364 -0.49 7.51 -7.75
N SER A 365 -1.38 6.52 -7.56
CA SER A 365 -1.61 5.89 -6.26
C SER A 365 -0.36 5.19 -5.73
N ALA A 366 0.39 4.49 -6.58
CA ALA A 366 1.66 3.86 -6.21
C ALA A 366 2.72 4.90 -5.83
N GLY A 367 2.76 6.03 -6.55
CA GLY A 367 3.63 7.17 -6.23
C GLY A 367 3.32 7.79 -4.87
N GLN A 368 2.04 8.04 -4.58
CA GLN A 368 1.59 8.54 -3.28
C GLN A 368 1.93 7.57 -2.13
N MET A 369 1.67 6.27 -2.34
CA MET A 369 2.00 5.24 -1.35
C MET A 369 3.50 5.21 -1.04
N SER A 370 4.35 5.28 -2.06
CA SER A 370 5.81 5.36 -1.89
C SER A 370 6.24 6.62 -1.14
N GLY A 371 5.63 7.77 -1.44
CA GLY A 371 5.86 9.04 -0.74
C GLY A 371 5.48 8.98 0.73
N THR A 372 4.29 8.44 1.03
CA THR A 372 3.81 8.29 2.41
C THR A 372 4.70 7.33 3.21
N ALA A 373 5.11 6.21 2.62
CA ALA A 373 5.99 5.25 3.28
C ALA A 373 7.36 5.85 3.60
N ARG A 374 7.92 6.68 2.70
CA ARG A 374 9.18 7.41 2.96
C ARG A 374 9.04 8.44 4.09
N ALA A 375 8.00 9.27 4.04
CA ALA A 375 7.74 10.26 5.08
C ALA A 375 7.58 9.61 6.47
N GLN A 376 6.91 8.47 6.51
CA GLN A 376 6.74 7.71 7.74
C GLN A 376 8.04 7.08 8.24
N ALA A 377 8.88 6.57 7.33
CA ALA A 377 10.21 6.06 7.69
C ALA A 377 11.10 7.19 8.27
N GLU A 378 11.08 8.38 7.67
CA GLU A 378 11.83 9.55 8.16
C GLU A 378 11.33 10.01 9.53
N GLU A 379 10.02 9.99 9.77
CA GLU A 379 9.44 10.35 11.08
C GLU A 379 9.80 9.33 12.15
N SER A 380 9.78 8.03 11.81
CA SER A 380 10.22 6.96 12.71
C SER A 380 11.71 7.11 13.10
N VAL A 381 12.57 7.45 12.13
CA VAL A 381 13.99 7.70 12.39
C VAL A 381 14.18 8.95 13.27
N ARG A 382 13.41 10.02 13.07
CA ARG A 382 13.45 11.21 13.95
C ARG A 382 13.02 10.88 15.37
N THR A 383 11.97 10.09 15.52
CA THR A 383 11.49 9.66 16.84
C THR A 383 12.55 8.81 17.55
N LEU A 384 13.18 7.85 16.84
CA LEU A 384 14.30 7.08 17.37
C LEU A 384 15.47 7.97 17.81
N GLY A 385 15.85 8.96 17.01
CA GLY A 385 16.90 9.92 17.35
C GLY A 385 16.57 10.76 18.60
N ALA A 386 15.31 11.17 18.77
CA ALA A 386 14.87 11.88 19.98
C ALA A 386 14.94 10.97 21.22
N VAL A 387 14.59 9.70 21.08
CA VAL A 387 14.68 8.71 22.15
C VAL A 387 16.15 8.43 22.52
N GLU A 388 17.06 8.30 21.54
CA GLU A 388 18.49 8.15 21.79
C GLU A 388 19.07 9.36 22.53
N GLN A 389 18.65 10.59 22.18
CA GLN A 389 19.04 11.80 22.90
C GLN A 389 18.52 11.80 24.33
N LEU A 390 17.27 11.39 24.57
CA LEU A 390 16.70 11.23 25.90
C LEU A 390 17.48 10.19 26.71
N ALA A 391 17.80 9.05 26.13
CA ALA A 391 18.59 8.00 26.77
C ALA A 391 20.02 8.44 27.10
N ALA A 392 20.64 9.25 26.21
CA ALA A 392 21.95 9.86 26.45
C ALA A 392 21.88 10.90 27.60
N GLY A 393 20.87 11.75 27.60
CA GLY A 393 20.60 12.71 28.68
C GLY A 393 20.43 12.04 30.03
N MET A 394 19.67 10.93 30.08
CA MET A 394 19.47 10.11 31.27
C MET A 394 20.80 9.52 31.79
N ARG A 395 21.65 9.01 30.90
CA ARG A 395 23.00 8.51 31.27
C ARG A 395 23.85 9.60 31.88
N GLN A 396 23.81 10.82 31.31
CA GLN A 396 24.57 11.97 31.83
C GLN A 396 24.04 12.42 33.20
N VAL A 397 22.71 12.44 33.37
CA VAL A 397 22.10 12.78 34.68
C VAL A 397 22.46 11.73 35.75
N ALA A 398 22.39 10.42 35.38
CA ALA A 398 22.82 9.35 36.29
C ALA A 398 24.30 9.47 36.69
N THR A 399 25.18 9.83 35.74
CA THR A 399 26.59 10.04 36.01
C THR A 399 26.82 11.28 36.91
N THR A 400 26.06 12.36 36.66
CA THR A 400 26.14 13.61 37.47
C THR A 400 25.61 13.38 38.89
N ALA A 401 24.51 12.62 39.03
CA ALA A 401 23.98 12.22 40.34
C ALA A 401 24.98 11.35 41.12
N GLY A 402 25.65 10.41 40.45
CA GLY A 402 26.73 9.60 41.03
C GLY A 402 27.91 10.45 41.50
N ALA A 403 28.37 11.40 40.65
CA ALA A 403 29.47 12.33 40.99
C ALA A 403 29.11 13.29 42.15
N SER A 404 27.82 13.72 42.21
CA SER A 404 27.34 14.56 43.33
C SER A 404 27.27 13.76 44.64
N SER A 405 26.93 12.48 44.58
CA SER A 405 26.98 11.57 45.72
C SER A 405 28.40 11.34 46.22
N ASP A 406 29.38 11.23 45.33
CA ASP A 406 30.80 11.06 45.69
C ASP A 406 31.43 12.34 46.23
N SER A 407 30.94 13.54 45.83
CA SER A 407 31.37 14.81 46.33
C SER A 407 30.79 15.16 47.71
N ALA A 408 29.72 14.45 48.11
CA ALA A 408 29.06 14.65 49.43
C ALA A 408 29.59 13.69 50.53
N LYS A 409 30.51 12.80 50.20
CA LYS A 409 31.30 11.99 51.12
C LYS A 409 32.57 12.72 51.51
#